data_086d92d764b69fef1767f8b6e125a74f
#
_entry.id   086d92d764b69fef1767f8b6e125a74f
#
_cell.length_a   1.000
_cell.length_b   1.000
_cell.length_c   1.000
_cell.angle_alpha   90.00
_cell.angle_beta   90.00
_cell.angle_gamma   90.00
#
_symmetry.space_group_name_H-M   'P 1'
#
loop_
_entity.id
_entity.type
_entity.pdbx_description
1 polymer ?
#
loop_
_entity_poly.entity_id
_entity_poly.type
_entity_poly.pdbx_seq_one_letter_code
_entity_poly.pdbx_strand_id
1 'polypeptide(L)'
;MSGTSLDGLDLAYCRFEFLAGKWTYKILCADTYEYSDDWRRRLSTLENATALDYARANAELGHYFGKCVRKFMAANALNKADVDFVSSHGHTIFHQPEIGLTTQIADPNAIAAETGLPVVADFRTLDVALGGQGAPLVPIGDTLLFGDYDSCLNLGGIANISFTKNGKRVAFDISPCNMILNHLSGKMGKAYDKDGMLAKTGICNEALLKVLNELEYYKLPYPKSLGKEWFVEKFRPCFEKSTESVPDLLATATEHIAEQIVKVLNDNVLSSVLVTGGGAFNSFLIESVRKKSDCRVEVANKLIVNYKEAMIFAFLGVLRMRGEANCLSSVTGASKDNCGGVVSGLTQVR
;
A
#
# COMPACT_ATOMS: atom_id res chain seq x y z
N MET A 1 -10.35 -2.89 1.46
CA MET A 1 -8.94 -2.92 1.94
C MET A 1 -8.86 -2.36 3.35
N SER A 2 -8.17 -3.02 4.27
CA SER A 2 -7.92 -2.54 5.64
C SER A 2 -6.41 -2.59 5.91
N GLY A 3 -5.82 -1.43 6.12
CA GLY A 3 -4.39 -1.28 6.38
C GLY A 3 -4.06 -1.31 7.87
N THR A 4 -2.77 -1.50 8.20
CA THR A 4 -2.25 -1.50 9.57
C THR A 4 -2.25 -0.11 10.23
N SER A 5 -2.57 0.94 9.48
CA SER A 5 -2.78 2.30 10.01
C SER A 5 -4.02 2.41 10.92
N LEU A 6 -4.96 1.44 10.83
CA LEU A 6 -6.21 1.40 11.58
C LEU A 6 -7.13 2.62 11.33
N ASP A 7 -6.98 3.29 10.20
CA ASP A 7 -7.79 4.45 9.85
C ASP A 7 -9.23 4.05 9.51
N GLY A 8 -9.40 2.93 8.82
CA GLY A 8 -10.70 2.44 8.41
C GLY A 8 -10.65 1.31 7.38
N LEU A 9 -11.80 1.08 6.79
CA LEU A 9 -12.03 0.14 5.70
C LEU A 9 -12.25 0.92 4.40
N ASP A 10 -11.31 0.85 3.46
CA ASP A 10 -11.47 1.39 2.12
C ASP A 10 -12.29 0.44 1.25
N LEU A 11 -13.33 0.96 0.65
CA LEU A 11 -14.19 0.28 -0.31
C LEU A 11 -14.11 1.00 -1.65
N ALA A 12 -13.90 0.23 -2.72
CA ALA A 12 -13.89 0.74 -4.08
C ALA A 12 -14.70 -0.18 -4.99
N TYR A 13 -15.67 0.39 -5.71
CA TYR A 13 -16.39 -0.31 -6.77
C TYR A 13 -15.69 -0.04 -8.08
N CYS A 14 -15.16 -1.11 -8.67
CA CYS A 14 -14.27 -1.02 -9.82
C CYS A 14 -14.83 -1.84 -10.99
N ARG A 15 -14.59 -1.35 -12.20
CA ARG A 15 -14.79 -2.10 -13.45
C ARG A 15 -13.43 -2.39 -14.05
N PHE A 16 -13.24 -3.63 -14.49
CA PHE A 16 -12.06 -4.07 -15.21
C PHE A 16 -12.49 -4.71 -16.53
N GLU A 17 -11.83 -4.36 -17.62
CA GLU A 17 -12.11 -4.90 -18.94
C GLU A 17 -10.79 -5.36 -19.58
N PHE A 18 -10.81 -6.54 -20.20
CA PHE A 18 -9.66 -7.09 -20.90
C PHE A 18 -9.97 -7.15 -22.40
N LEU A 19 -9.37 -6.25 -23.17
CA LEU A 19 -9.59 -6.11 -24.60
C LEU A 19 -8.26 -6.04 -25.34
N ALA A 20 -8.13 -6.81 -26.42
CA ALA A 20 -6.94 -6.82 -27.28
C ALA A 20 -5.61 -7.01 -26.51
N GLY A 21 -5.61 -7.85 -25.47
CA GLY A 21 -4.42 -8.13 -24.67
C GLY A 21 -4.07 -7.08 -23.62
N LYS A 22 -4.90 -6.06 -23.45
CA LYS A 22 -4.70 -5.01 -22.44
C LYS A 22 -5.84 -4.95 -21.44
N TRP A 23 -5.51 -4.71 -20.18
CA TRP A 23 -6.44 -4.39 -19.13
C TRP A 23 -6.74 -2.89 -19.12
N THR A 24 -8.03 -2.56 -18.95
CA THR A 24 -8.49 -1.23 -18.60
C THR A 24 -9.22 -1.28 -17.28
N TYR A 25 -9.26 -0.17 -16.57
CA TYR A 25 -9.89 -0.09 -15.24
C TYR A 25 -10.59 1.25 -15.05
N LYS A 26 -11.58 1.23 -14.18
CA LYS A 26 -12.26 2.44 -13.70
C LYS A 26 -12.74 2.24 -12.28
N ILE A 27 -12.36 3.15 -11.37
CA ILE A 27 -13.02 3.28 -10.07
C ILE A 27 -14.31 4.07 -10.32
N LEU A 28 -15.45 3.42 -10.12
CA LEU A 28 -16.78 4.02 -10.33
C LEU A 28 -17.20 4.85 -9.13
N CYS A 29 -16.98 4.32 -7.92
CA CYS A 29 -17.10 5.03 -6.65
C CYS A 29 -16.18 4.39 -5.61
N ALA A 30 -15.80 5.16 -4.59
CA ALA A 30 -15.00 4.69 -3.48
C ALA A 30 -15.29 5.53 -2.24
N ASP A 31 -15.14 4.93 -1.06
CA ASP A 31 -15.33 5.56 0.22
C ASP A 31 -14.54 4.84 1.31
N THR A 32 -14.23 5.54 2.40
CA THR A 32 -13.55 5.00 3.57
C THR A 32 -14.51 4.99 4.76
N TYR A 33 -14.69 3.83 5.37
CA TYR A 33 -15.48 3.65 6.59
C TYR A 33 -14.54 3.57 7.79
N GLU A 34 -14.47 4.66 8.55
CA GLU A 34 -13.62 4.73 9.73
C GLU A 34 -13.95 3.65 10.74
N TYR A 35 -12.90 3.09 11.36
CA TYR A 35 -13.10 2.19 12.49
C TYR A 35 -13.54 2.95 13.72
N SER A 36 -14.47 2.35 14.48
CA SER A 36 -14.76 2.81 15.84
C SER A 36 -13.54 2.66 16.74
N ASP A 37 -13.47 3.41 17.82
CA ASP A 37 -12.39 3.30 18.82
C ASP A 37 -12.30 1.88 19.40
N ASP A 38 -13.43 1.17 19.50
CA ASP A 38 -13.46 -0.23 19.90
C ASP A 38 -12.76 -1.13 18.90
N TRP A 39 -13.04 -1.00 17.60
CA TRP A 39 -12.34 -1.76 16.58
C TRP A 39 -10.85 -1.41 16.50
N ARG A 40 -10.48 -0.13 16.58
CA ARG A 40 -9.08 0.30 16.62
C ARG A 40 -8.33 -0.36 17.77
N ARG A 41 -8.90 -0.31 18.99
CA ARG A 41 -8.31 -0.95 20.17
C ARG A 41 -8.20 -2.46 20.01
N ARG A 42 -9.26 -3.13 19.57
CA ARG A 42 -9.27 -4.59 19.41
C ARG A 42 -8.24 -5.05 18.39
N LEU A 43 -8.19 -4.43 17.22
CA LEU A 43 -7.24 -4.79 16.16
C LEU A 43 -5.78 -4.53 16.58
N SER A 44 -5.51 -3.44 17.28
CA SER A 44 -4.15 -3.09 17.72
C SER A 44 -3.57 -4.01 18.81
N THR A 45 -4.41 -4.80 19.49
CA THR A 45 -3.98 -5.70 20.58
C THR A 45 -4.22 -7.17 20.26
N LEU A 46 -4.81 -7.49 19.11
CA LEU A 46 -5.29 -8.83 18.79
C LEU A 46 -4.16 -9.86 18.65
N GLU A 47 -2.97 -9.44 18.31
CA GLU A 47 -1.79 -10.31 18.22
C GLU A 47 -1.45 -10.98 19.57
N ASN A 48 -1.84 -10.36 20.69
CA ASN A 48 -1.61 -10.85 22.04
C ASN A 48 -2.88 -11.47 22.69
N ALA A 49 -3.96 -11.62 21.92
CA ALA A 49 -5.23 -12.11 22.42
C ALA A 49 -5.26 -13.66 22.56
N THR A 50 -6.28 -14.18 23.25
CA THR A 50 -6.51 -15.63 23.28
C THR A 50 -6.93 -16.16 21.90
N ALA A 51 -6.71 -17.45 21.64
CA ALA A 51 -7.15 -18.09 20.41
C ALA A 51 -8.67 -17.94 20.18
N LEU A 52 -9.47 -17.97 21.25
CA LEU A 52 -10.91 -17.77 21.17
C LEU A 52 -11.27 -16.34 20.76
N ASP A 53 -10.61 -15.33 21.35
CA ASP A 53 -10.84 -13.93 21.03
C ASP A 53 -10.39 -13.60 19.61
N TYR A 54 -9.28 -14.19 19.16
CA TYR A 54 -8.83 -14.11 17.78
C TYR A 54 -9.87 -14.68 16.80
N ALA A 55 -10.36 -15.91 17.05
CA ALA A 55 -11.37 -16.54 16.19
C ALA A 55 -12.69 -15.75 16.17
N ARG A 56 -13.11 -15.24 17.33
CA ARG A 56 -14.29 -14.38 17.45
C ARG A 56 -14.11 -13.08 16.66
N ALA A 57 -12.97 -12.41 16.81
CA ALA A 57 -12.67 -11.18 16.08
C ALA A 57 -12.68 -11.40 14.57
N ASN A 58 -12.15 -12.53 14.07
CA ASN A 58 -12.20 -12.90 12.66
C ASN A 58 -13.64 -12.95 12.12
N ALA A 59 -14.54 -13.65 12.81
CA ALA A 59 -15.94 -13.75 12.41
C ALA A 59 -16.67 -12.39 12.50
N GLU A 60 -16.50 -11.67 13.62
CA GLU A 60 -17.17 -10.38 13.85
C GLU A 60 -16.67 -9.31 12.86
N LEU A 61 -15.37 -9.28 12.52
CA LEU A 61 -14.82 -8.37 11.52
C LEU A 61 -15.36 -8.69 10.13
N GLY A 62 -15.54 -9.97 9.80
CA GLY A 62 -16.21 -10.39 8.56
C GLY A 62 -17.62 -9.84 8.45
N HIS A 63 -18.43 -9.98 9.51
CA HIS A 63 -19.76 -9.38 9.57
C HIS A 63 -19.72 -7.84 9.47
N TYR A 64 -18.76 -7.20 10.14
CA TYR A 64 -18.59 -5.75 10.05
C TYR A 64 -18.27 -5.31 8.61
N PHE A 65 -17.34 -5.98 7.94
CA PHE A 65 -17.00 -5.69 6.54
C PHE A 65 -18.20 -5.88 5.62
N GLY A 66 -18.94 -6.98 5.77
CA GLY A 66 -20.14 -7.23 4.98
C GLY A 66 -21.20 -6.14 5.15
N LYS A 67 -21.41 -5.66 6.40
CA LYS A 67 -22.32 -4.54 6.68
C LYS A 67 -21.83 -3.24 6.05
N CYS A 68 -20.52 -2.96 6.08
CA CYS A 68 -19.93 -1.81 5.40
C CYS A 68 -20.14 -1.88 3.88
N VAL A 69 -19.94 -3.06 3.26
CA VAL A 69 -20.21 -3.27 1.82
C VAL A 69 -21.67 -3.00 1.49
N ARG A 70 -22.62 -3.53 2.26
CA ARG A 70 -24.05 -3.25 2.06
C ARG A 70 -24.38 -1.77 2.18
N LYS A 71 -23.82 -1.09 3.20
CA LYS A 71 -24.00 0.36 3.39
C LYS A 71 -23.42 1.14 2.20
N PHE A 72 -22.24 0.77 1.74
CA PHE A 72 -21.59 1.37 0.56
C PHE A 72 -22.43 1.18 -0.70
N MET A 73 -22.95 -0.04 -0.94
CA MET A 73 -23.82 -0.31 -2.09
C MET A 73 -25.09 0.54 -2.03
N ALA A 74 -25.74 0.63 -0.87
CA ALA A 74 -26.95 1.44 -0.69
C ALA A 74 -26.66 2.94 -0.92
N ALA A 75 -25.56 3.46 -0.37
CA ALA A 75 -25.18 4.87 -0.50
C ALA A 75 -24.89 5.28 -1.96
N ASN A 76 -24.42 4.33 -2.79
CA ASN A 76 -24.09 4.56 -4.18
C ASN A 76 -25.13 4.00 -5.16
N ALA A 77 -26.32 3.61 -4.69
CA ALA A 77 -27.42 3.04 -5.50
C ALA A 77 -26.95 1.86 -6.38
N LEU A 78 -26.03 1.02 -5.88
CA LEU A 78 -25.53 -0.14 -6.61
C LEU A 78 -26.49 -1.32 -6.46
N ASN A 79 -26.87 -1.93 -7.58
CA ASN A 79 -27.65 -3.16 -7.56
C ASN A 79 -26.72 -4.36 -7.35
N LYS A 80 -27.16 -5.35 -6.58
CA LYS A 80 -26.42 -6.59 -6.39
C LYS A 80 -26.13 -7.30 -7.71
N ALA A 81 -27.03 -7.21 -8.68
CA ALA A 81 -26.87 -7.82 -10.01
C ALA A 81 -25.71 -7.23 -10.82
N ASP A 82 -25.24 -6.01 -10.47
CA ASP A 82 -24.16 -5.32 -11.16
C ASP A 82 -22.79 -5.60 -10.52
N VAL A 83 -22.76 -6.43 -9.46
CA VAL A 83 -21.53 -6.75 -8.72
C VAL A 83 -21.24 -8.25 -8.83
N ASP A 84 -20.15 -8.59 -9.51
CA ASP A 84 -19.75 -9.99 -9.71
C ASP A 84 -19.32 -10.67 -8.41
N PHE A 85 -18.53 -9.99 -7.59
CA PHE A 85 -18.02 -10.49 -6.31
C PHE A 85 -17.43 -9.36 -5.45
N VAL A 86 -17.17 -9.67 -4.19
CA VAL A 86 -16.38 -8.84 -3.27
C VAL A 86 -14.97 -9.40 -3.18
N SER A 87 -13.95 -8.55 -3.32
CA SER A 87 -12.55 -8.91 -3.09
C SER A 87 -12.06 -8.27 -1.79
N SER A 88 -11.66 -9.08 -0.83
CA SER A 88 -11.28 -8.63 0.52
C SER A 88 -9.83 -8.97 0.84
N HIS A 89 -9.01 -7.96 1.13
CA HIS A 89 -7.69 -8.18 1.71
C HIS A 89 -7.77 -8.75 3.14
N GLY A 90 -8.86 -8.46 3.84
CA GLY A 90 -8.91 -8.65 5.30
C GLY A 90 -8.09 -7.59 6.04
N HIS A 91 -7.78 -7.87 7.31
CA HIS A 91 -6.88 -7.09 8.15
C HIS A 91 -5.74 -7.96 8.66
N THR A 92 -4.50 -7.56 8.39
CA THR A 92 -3.32 -8.34 8.77
C THR A 92 -3.07 -8.26 10.27
N ILE A 93 -3.01 -9.42 10.93
CA ILE A 93 -2.64 -9.56 12.34
C ILE A 93 -1.23 -10.14 12.46
N PHE A 94 -0.95 -11.25 11.76
CA PHE A 94 0.38 -11.84 11.75
C PHE A 94 0.96 -11.81 10.34
N HIS A 95 2.25 -11.47 10.27
CA HIS A 95 2.99 -11.56 9.03
C HIS A 95 4.44 -11.91 9.33
N GLN A 96 4.72 -13.21 9.38
CA GLN A 96 6.00 -13.83 9.75
C GLN A 96 6.33 -14.90 8.70
N PRO A 97 6.60 -14.48 7.45
CA PRO A 97 6.83 -15.40 6.32
C PRO A 97 8.03 -16.31 6.54
N GLU A 98 9.02 -15.90 7.35
CA GLU A 98 10.20 -16.71 7.70
C GLU A 98 9.86 -17.99 8.46
N ILE A 99 8.71 -18.05 9.13
CA ILE A 99 8.17 -19.26 9.75
C ILE A 99 6.95 -19.81 9.01
N GLY A 100 6.70 -19.33 7.78
CA GLY A 100 5.58 -19.78 6.96
C GLY A 100 4.21 -19.25 7.40
N LEU A 101 4.15 -18.16 8.19
CA LEU A 101 2.93 -17.63 8.78
C LEU A 101 2.55 -16.26 8.21
N THR A 102 1.33 -16.17 7.71
CA THR A 102 0.65 -14.89 7.46
C THR A 102 -0.84 -15.06 7.72
N THR A 103 -1.48 -14.11 8.39
CA THR A 103 -2.92 -14.17 8.61
C THR A 103 -3.57 -12.81 8.42
N GLN A 104 -4.61 -12.80 7.62
CA GLN A 104 -5.51 -11.67 7.44
C GLN A 104 -6.90 -12.11 7.91
N ILE A 105 -7.43 -11.43 8.93
CA ILE A 105 -8.77 -11.69 9.46
C ILE A 105 -9.85 -10.89 8.72
N ALA A 106 -11.04 -11.20 8.91
CA ALA A 106 -12.36 -10.88 8.34
C ALA A 106 -12.86 -12.05 7.50
N ASP A 107 -13.53 -12.97 8.16
CA ASP A 107 -14.03 -14.22 7.58
C ASP A 107 -14.83 -13.97 6.29
N PRO A 108 -14.38 -14.50 5.14
CA PRO A 108 -15.06 -14.30 3.86
C PRO A 108 -16.46 -14.91 3.82
N ASN A 109 -16.72 -15.95 4.62
CA ASN A 109 -18.07 -16.54 4.70
C ASN A 109 -19.05 -15.60 5.42
N ALA A 110 -18.57 -14.87 6.44
CA ALA A 110 -19.38 -13.86 7.11
C ALA A 110 -19.68 -12.68 6.17
N ILE A 111 -18.67 -12.23 5.37
CA ILE A 111 -18.88 -11.20 4.35
C ILE A 111 -19.92 -11.70 3.31
N ALA A 112 -19.78 -12.94 2.82
CA ALA A 112 -20.71 -13.53 1.85
C ALA A 112 -22.13 -13.64 2.40
N ALA A 113 -22.28 -14.05 3.67
CA ALA A 113 -23.58 -14.14 4.35
C ALA A 113 -24.28 -12.79 4.46
N GLU A 114 -23.53 -11.72 4.77
CA GLU A 114 -24.06 -10.36 4.89
C GLU A 114 -24.45 -9.76 3.52
N THR A 115 -23.64 -10.00 2.49
CA THR A 115 -23.80 -9.36 1.18
C THR A 115 -24.61 -10.20 0.20
N GLY A 116 -24.60 -11.53 0.40
CA GLY A 116 -25.12 -12.52 -0.54
C GLY A 116 -24.35 -12.52 -1.88
N LEU A 117 -23.11 -12.02 -1.90
CA LEU A 117 -22.21 -12.03 -3.06
C LEU A 117 -21.10 -13.05 -2.81
N PRO A 118 -20.52 -13.64 -3.89
CA PRO A 118 -19.25 -14.37 -3.76
C PRO A 118 -18.16 -13.46 -3.19
N VAL A 119 -17.22 -14.05 -2.44
CA VAL A 119 -16.11 -13.30 -1.83
C VAL A 119 -14.78 -13.99 -2.17
N VAL A 120 -13.83 -13.22 -2.65
CA VAL A 120 -12.43 -13.64 -2.82
C VAL A 120 -11.60 -13.01 -1.71
N ALA A 121 -10.88 -13.83 -0.94
CA ALA A 121 -10.05 -13.36 0.18
C ALA A 121 -8.80 -14.25 0.32
N ASP A 122 -7.92 -13.93 1.26
CA ASP A 122 -6.68 -14.70 1.53
C ASP A 122 -5.73 -14.77 0.32
N PHE A 123 -5.24 -13.62 -0.08
CA PHE A 123 -4.32 -13.50 -1.23
C PHE A 123 -2.86 -13.83 -0.91
N ARG A 124 -2.49 -13.95 0.39
CA ARG A 124 -1.08 -14.02 0.81
C ARG A 124 -0.62 -15.42 1.20
N THR A 125 -1.50 -16.24 1.75
CA THR A 125 -1.14 -17.55 2.35
C THR A 125 -0.53 -18.50 1.34
N LEU A 126 -1.04 -18.54 0.10
CA LEU A 126 -0.47 -19.43 -0.93
C LEU A 126 0.96 -19.03 -1.30
N ASP A 127 1.23 -17.74 -1.43
CA ASP A 127 2.58 -17.24 -1.75
C ASP A 127 3.58 -17.58 -0.64
N VAL A 128 3.19 -17.39 0.63
CA VAL A 128 4.01 -17.77 1.78
C VAL A 128 4.23 -19.27 1.83
N ALA A 129 3.22 -20.09 1.54
CA ALA A 129 3.35 -21.55 1.45
C ALA A 129 4.28 -22.02 0.31
N LEU A 130 4.44 -21.18 -0.73
CA LEU A 130 5.41 -21.39 -1.81
C LEU A 130 6.82 -20.85 -1.50
N GLY A 131 7.07 -20.44 -0.26
CA GLY A 131 8.34 -19.89 0.20
C GLY A 131 8.53 -18.40 -0.08
N GLY A 132 7.48 -17.70 -0.54
CA GLY A 132 7.50 -16.27 -0.77
C GLY A 132 7.22 -15.46 0.48
N GLN A 133 7.40 -14.14 0.36
CA GLN A 133 7.13 -13.19 1.45
C GLN A 133 5.64 -12.86 1.61
N GLY A 134 4.75 -13.25 0.68
CA GLY A 134 3.34 -12.87 0.72
C GLY A 134 3.09 -11.37 0.51
N ALA A 135 4.12 -10.61 0.23
CA ALA A 135 4.12 -9.16 0.01
C ALA A 135 5.37 -8.74 -0.79
N PRO A 136 5.32 -7.62 -1.53
CA PRO A 136 4.11 -6.85 -1.88
C PRO A 136 3.30 -7.52 -3.00
N LEU A 137 1.97 -7.38 -2.96
CA LEU A 137 1.06 -7.90 -4.00
C LEU A 137 0.64 -6.84 -5.02
N VAL A 138 0.84 -5.56 -4.70
CA VAL A 138 0.49 -4.43 -5.58
C VAL A 138 1.24 -4.46 -6.94
N PRO A 139 2.49 -4.93 -7.05
CA PRO A 139 3.27 -4.83 -8.29
C PRO A 139 2.67 -5.54 -9.51
N ILE A 140 1.83 -6.56 -9.35
CA ILE A 140 1.14 -7.15 -10.51
C ILE A 140 0.10 -6.19 -11.08
N GLY A 141 -0.63 -5.48 -10.21
CA GLY A 141 -1.53 -4.41 -10.62
C GLY A 141 -0.79 -3.26 -11.29
N ASP A 142 0.39 -2.88 -10.76
CA ASP A 142 1.26 -1.89 -11.40
C ASP A 142 1.65 -2.30 -12.82
N THR A 143 1.98 -3.58 -13.01
CA THR A 143 2.36 -4.11 -14.32
C THR A 143 1.19 -4.12 -15.31
N LEU A 144 0.01 -4.59 -14.89
CA LEU A 144 -1.09 -4.87 -15.78
C LEU A 144 -2.03 -3.68 -16.01
N LEU A 145 -2.15 -2.78 -15.02
CA LEU A 145 -3.05 -1.63 -15.09
C LEU A 145 -2.34 -0.31 -15.38
N PHE A 146 -1.06 -0.20 -15.05
CA PHE A 146 -0.27 1.03 -15.21
C PHE A 146 0.96 0.84 -16.11
N GLY A 147 0.89 -0.12 -17.04
CA GLY A 147 1.99 -0.47 -17.95
C GLY A 147 2.41 0.63 -18.93
N ASP A 148 1.69 1.75 -19.00
CA ASP A 148 2.07 2.93 -19.79
C ASP A 148 3.16 3.78 -19.08
N TYR A 149 3.51 3.45 -17.82
CA TYR A 149 4.60 4.04 -17.05
C TYR A 149 5.71 3.03 -16.82
N ASP A 150 6.96 3.46 -16.90
CA ASP A 150 8.12 2.60 -16.60
C ASP A 150 8.09 2.13 -15.15
N SER A 151 7.61 2.99 -14.26
CA SER A 151 7.58 2.72 -12.83
C SER A 151 6.34 3.28 -12.13
N CYS A 152 6.01 2.68 -10.98
CA CYS A 152 5.02 3.17 -10.05
C CYS A 152 5.69 3.45 -8.70
N LEU A 153 5.55 4.67 -8.20
CA LEU A 153 6.06 5.14 -6.91
C LEU A 153 4.90 5.37 -5.95
N ASN A 154 4.95 4.73 -4.79
CA ASN A 154 4.00 4.97 -3.72
C ASN A 154 4.66 5.77 -2.59
N LEU A 155 4.12 6.95 -2.29
CA LEU A 155 4.56 7.82 -1.20
C LEU A 155 3.65 7.62 0.02
N GLY A 156 3.80 6.45 0.67
CA GLY A 156 3.15 6.10 1.92
C GLY A 156 3.94 6.56 3.15
N GLY A 157 3.84 5.86 4.27
CA GLY A 157 4.72 6.03 5.41
C GLY A 157 6.18 5.83 5.00
N ILE A 158 6.41 4.86 4.15
CA ILE A 158 7.66 4.55 3.44
C ILE A 158 7.40 4.76 1.95
N ALA A 159 8.31 5.42 1.26
CA ALA A 159 8.33 5.52 -0.19
C ALA A 159 8.83 4.21 -0.79
N ASN A 160 8.05 3.60 -1.67
CA ASN A 160 8.42 2.37 -2.37
C ASN A 160 8.14 2.49 -3.86
N ILE A 161 8.90 1.75 -4.65
CA ILE A 161 8.81 1.78 -6.11
C ILE A 161 8.70 0.36 -6.67
N SER A 162 8.02 0.25 -7.81
CA SER A 162 8.04 -0.95 -8.63
C SER A 162 8.28 -0.61 -10.10
N PHE A 163 9.11 -1.38 -10.79
CA PHE A 163 9.42 -1.22 -12.22
C PHE A 163 9.83 -2.55 -12.84
N THR A 164 9.89 -2.61 -14.16
CA THR A 164 10.34 -3.81 -14.87
C THR A 164 11.80 -3.68 -15.27
N LYS A 165 12.63 -4.65 -14.90
CA LYS A 165 14.04 -4.77 -15.31
C LYS A 165 14.32 -6.15 -15.87
N ASN A 166 14.90 -6.21 -17.07
CA ASN A 166 15.21 -7.48 -17.75
C ASN A 166 13.99 -8.43 -17.82
N GLY A 167 12.80 -7.90 -18.09
CA GLY A 167 11.56 -8.67 -18.22
C GLY A 167 10.96 -9.15 -16.89
N LYS A 168 11.56 -8.81 -15.74
CA LYS A 168 11.05 -9.14 -14.40
C LYS A 168 10.61 -7.91 -13.66
N ARG A 169 9.49 -7.99 -12.98
CA ARG A 169 9.05 -6.91 -12.06
C ARG A 169 9.92 -6.91 -10.81
N VAL A 170 10.36 -5.74 -10.42
CA VAL A 170 11.14 -5.47 -9.21
C VAL A 170 10.35 -4.50 -8.35
N ALA A 171 10.37 -4.69 -7.04
CA ALA A 171 9.78 -3.75 -6.08
C ALA A 171 10.63 -3.70 -4.81
N PHE A 172 10.81 -2.49 -4.24
CA PHE A 172 11.54 -2.30 -3.00
C PHE A 172 11.24 -0.93 -2.36
N ASP A 173 11.58 -0.80 -1.09
CA ASP A 173 11.45 0.43 -0.34
C ASP A 173 12.63 1.36 -0.62
N ILE A 174 12.35 2.64 -0.82
CA ILE A 174 13.36 3.66 -1.12
C ILE A 174 13.82 4.33 0.18
N SER A 175 12.89 4.95 0.92
CA SER A 175 13.18 5.77 2.09
C SER A 175 11.95 5.89 3.00
N PRO A 176 12.10 6.11 4.32
CA PRO A 176 11.02 6.67 5.13
C PRO A 176 10.52 7.97 4.49
N CYS A 177 9.19 8.12 4.40
CA CYS A 177 8.56 9.26 3.77
C CYS A 177 7.60 9.93 4.75
N ASN A 178 6.29 9.67 4.69
CA ASN A 178 5.35 10.31 5.62
C ASN A 178 5.62 9.94 7.08
N MET A 179 6.29 8.83 7.37
CA MET A 179 6.68 8.50 8.75
C MET A 179 7.55 9.57 9.38
N ILE A 180 8.56 10.08 8.68
CA ILE A 180 9.42 11.15 9.21
C ILE A 180 8.73 12.51 9.11
N LEU A 181 8.07 12.81 7.99
CA LEU A 181 7.41 14.11 7.80
C LEU A 181 6.31 14.33 8.85
N ASN A 182 5.49 13.31 9.14
CA ASN A 182 4.46 13.39 10.16
C ASN A 182 5.04 13.43 11.58
N HIS A 183 6.12 12.68 11.85
CA HIS A 183 6.82 12.73 13.14
C HIS A 183 7.33 14.15 13.43
N LEU A 184 7.96 14.79 12.46
CA LEU A 184 8.47 16.17 12.61
C LEU A 184 7.33 17.19 12.74
N SER A 185 6.28 17.07 11.91
CA SER A 185 5.10 17.95 11.98
C SER A 185 4.39 17.82 13.32
N GLY A 186 4.38 16.62 13.91
CA GLY A 186 3.83 16.34 15.23
C GLY A 186 4.48 17.16 16.36
N LYS A 187 5.77 17.51 16.23
CA LYS A 187 6.46 18.40 17.18
C LYS A 187 5.89 19.83 17.20
N MET A 188 5.14 20.21 16.15
CA MET A 188 4.39 21.49 16.06
C MET A 188 2.87 21.30 16.28
N GLY A 189 2.44 20.15 16.81
CA GLY A 189 1.04 19.84 17.04
C GLY A 189 0.20 19.62 15.76
N LYS A 190 0.85 19.32 14.62
CA LYS A 190 0.18 19.05 13.35
C LYS A 190 0.25 17.56 13.00
N ALA A 191 -0.85 17.00 12.50
CA ALA A 191 -0.87 15.60 12.07
C ALA A 191 0.08 15.32 10.89
N TYR A 192 0.24 16.30 9.98
CA TYR A 192 1.15 16.27 8.83
C TYR A 192 1.45 17.68 8.31
N ASP A 193 2.47 17.80 7.47
CA ASP A 193 2.79 19.05 6.76
C ASP A 193 2.00 19.13 5.46
N LYS A 194 0.89 19.88 5.49
CA LYS A 194 0.01 20.00 4.34
C LYS A 194 0.75 20.67 3.17
N ASP A 195 0.77 20.00 2.00
CA ASP A 195 1.43 20.44 0.77
C ASP A 195 2.95 20.73 0.92
N GLY A 196 3.57 20.31 2.03
CA GLY A 196 4.97 20.63 2.34
C GLY A 196 5.20 22.11 2.68
N MET A 197 4.15 22.82 3.15
CA MET A 197 4.23 24.27 3.38
C MET A 197 5.19 24.64 4.51
N LEU A 198 5.32 23.82 5.55
CA LEU A 198 6.31 24.05 6.60
C LEU A 198 7.72 23.80 6.07
N ALA A 199 7.93 22.67 5.40
CA ALA A 199 9.20 22.33 4.76
C ALA A 199 9.68 23.44 3.80
N LYS A 200 8.76 24.02 3.04
CA LYS A 200 9.05 25.11 2.09
C LYS A 200 9.59 26.39 2.75
N THR A 201 9.29 26.62 4.03
CA THR A 201 9.81 27.78 4.78
C THR A 201 11.15 27.51 5.45
N GLY A 202 11.57 26.26 5.52
CA GLY A 202 12.83 25.86 6.13
C GLY A 202 14.00 25.92 5.16
N ILE A 203 15.19 25.82 5.72
CA ILE A 203 16.47 25.75 4.99
C ILE A 203 17.03 24.34 5.18
N CYS A 204 17.41 23.69 4.07
CA CYS A 204 18.03 22.38 4.12
C CYS A 204 19.39 22.46 4.84
N ASN A 205 19.59 21.59 5.85
CA ASN A 205 20.88 21.42 6.51
C ASN A 205 21.71 20.39 5.75
N GLU A 206 22.70 20.87 5.00
CA GLU A 206 23.59 20.05 4.17
C GLU A 206 24.37 19.01 4.96
N ALA A 207 24.77 19.31 6.20
CA ALA A 207 25.52 18.37 7.04
C ALA A 207 24.61 17.19 7.46
N LEU A 208 23.37 17.48 7.88
CA LEU A 208 22.39 16.45 8.20
C LEU A 208 22.00 15.65 6.95
N LEU A 209 21.76 16.33 5.82
CA LEU A 209 21.44 15.66 4.55
C LEU A 209 22.53 14.66 4.16
N LYS A 210 23.80 15.03 4.29
CA LYS A 210 24.92 14.13 4.03
C LYS A 210 24.89 12.91 4.94
N VAL A 211 24.67 13.09 6.26
CA VAL A 211 24.55 11.97 7.21
C VAL A 211 23.43 11.01 6.82
N LEU A 212 22.27 11.57 6.43
CA LEU A 212 21.11 10.76 6.01
C LEU A 212 21.42 9.94 4.75
N ASN A 213 22.05 10.57 3.75
CA ASN A 213 22.38 9.93 2.48
C ASN A 213 23.48 8.85 2.62
N GLU A 214 24.31 8.90 3.67
CA GLU A 214 25.38 7.94 3.93
C GLU A 214 24.91 6.70 4.72
N LEU A 215 23.67 6.64 5.20
CA LEU A 215 23.15 5.47 5.91
C LEU A 215 23.27 4.20 5.07
N GLU A 216 23.66 3.11 5.71
CA GLU A 216 23.98 1.83 5.03
C GLU A 216 22.85 1.31 4.14
N TYR A 217 21.60 1.49 4.55
CA TYR A 217 20.45 1.06 3.78
C TYR A 217 20.49 1.54 2.32
N TYR A 218 20.92 2.78 2.09
CA TYR A 218 20.93 3.36 0.74
C TYR A 218 22.04 2.80 -0.18
N LYS A 219 22.99 2.06 0.40
CA LYS A 219 24.07 1.37 -0.31
C LYS A 219 23.69 -0.06 -0.68
N LEU A 220 22.65 -0.62 -0.06
CA LEU A 220 22.22 -2.01 -0.29
C LEU A 220 21.59 -2.15 -1.68
N PRO A 221 21.90 -3.25 -2.40
CA PRO A 221 21.18 -3.59 -3.63
C PRO A 221 19.74 -3.99 -3.30
N TYR A 222 18.86 -3.95 -4.30
CA TYR A 222 17.53 -4.55 -4.17
C TYR A 222 17.58 -6.05 -4.54
N PRO A 223 16.62 -6.87 -4.01
CA PRO A 223 15.47 -6.49 -3.20
C PRO A 223 15.86 -6.07 -1.79
N LYS A 224 15.23 -5.00 -1.28
CA LYS A 224 15.40 -4.49 0.08
C LYS A 224 14.10 -3.88 0.61
N SER A 225 13.90 -3.96 1.92
CA SER A 225 12.72 -3.40 2.59
C SER A 225 13.10 -2.63 3.86
N LEU A 226 12.22 -1.74 4.28
CA LEU A 226 12.33 -0.94 5.51
C LEU A 226 11.20 -1.33 6.46
N GLY A 227 11.56 -1.62 7.71
CA GLY A 227 10.62 -1.78 8.82
C GLY A 227 10.53 -0.53 9.68
N LYS A 228 9.50 -0.49 10.53
CA LYS A 228 9.34 0.53 11.56
C LYS A 228 10.52 0.55 12.53
N GLU A 229 11.10 -0.61 12.79
CA GLU A 229 12.24 -0.81 13.68
C GLU A 229 13.46 -0.04 13.17
N TRP A 230 13.79 -0.19 11.87
CA TRP A 230 14.89 0.54 11.24
C TRP A 230 14.66 2.06 11.29
N PHE A 231 13.44 2.51 11.04
CA PHE A 231 13.08 3.93 11.15
C PHE A 231 13.34 4.46 12.57
N VAL A 232 12.90 3.72 13.60
CA VAL A 232 13.03 4.13 15.02
C VAL A 232 14.48 4.10 15.47
N GLU A 233 15.24 3.08 15.07
CA GLU A 233 16.60 2.86 15.59
C GLU A 233 17.69 3.61 14.81
N LYS A 234 17.51 3.79 13.51
CA LYS A 234 18.57 4.31 12.63
C LYS A 234 18.27 5.67 12.04
N PHE A 235 17.05 5.89 11.57
CA PHE A 235 16.71 7.08 10.79
C PHE A 235 16.24 8.24 11.67
N ARG A 236 15.23 8.03 12.50
CA ARG A 236 14.65 9.05 13.38
C ARG A 236 15.70 9.69 14.31
N PRO A 237 16.66 8.96 14.91
CA PRO A 237 17.65 9.55 15.81
C PRO A 237 18.57 10.59 15.14
N CYS A 238 18.73 10.55 13.81
CA CYS A 238 19.49 11.57 13.10
C CYS A 238 18.85 12.96 13.24
N PHE A 239 17.52 13.01 13.25
CA PHE A 239 16.75 14.25 13.43
C PHE A 239 16.61 14.65 14.91
N GLU A 240 16.55 13.69 15.82
CA GLU A 240 16.41 13.98 17.26
C GLU A 240 17.66 14.57 17.88
N LYS A 241 18.82 14.31 17.28
CA LYS A 241 20.11 14.88 17.72
C LYS A 241 20.36 16.30 17.20
N SER A 242 19.52 16.76 16.26
CA SER A 242 19.68 18.09 15.66
C SER A 242 19.01 19.17 16.51
N THR A 243 19.62 20.35 16.54
CA THR A 243 19.09 21.56 17.20
C THR A 243 18.35 22.48 16.22
N GLU A 244 18.22 22.06 14.96
CA GLU A 244 17.56 22.84 13.92
C GLU A 244 16.06 23.02 14.18
N SER A 245 15.50 24.06 13.57
CA SER A 245 14.06 24.31 13.62
C SER A 245 13.27 23.18 12.94
N VAL A 246 12.01 22.97 13.33
CA VAL A 246 11.17 21.94 12.69
C VAL A 246 11.01 22.19 11.18
N PRO A 247 10.82 23.44 10.69
CA PRO A 247 10.82 23.69 9.25
C PRO A 247 12.10 23.28 8.54
N ASP A 248 13.29 23.52 9.14
CA ASP A 248 14.58 23.14 8.54
C ASP A 248 14.76 21.62 8.52
N LEU A 249 14.33 20.93 9.58
CA LEU A 249 14.30 19.46 9.62
C LEU A 249 13.37 18.89 8.55
N LEU A 250 12.17 19.48 8.36
CA LEU A 250 11.23 19.08 7.32
C LEU A 250 11.80 19.36 5.91
N ALA A 251 12.44 20.49 5.70
CA ALA A 251 13.12 20.79 4.44
C ALA A 251 14.21 19.77 4.12
N THR A 252 15.06 19.45 5.13
CA THR A 252 16.15 18.48 5.00
C THR A 252 15.60 17.06 4.74
N ALA A 253 14.54 16.65 5.45
CA ALA A 253 13.89 15.35 5.23
C ALA A 253 13.29 15.27 3.82
N THR A 254 12.61 16.32 3.37
CA THR A 254 12.02 16.38 2.02
C THR A 254 13.08 16.30 0.93
N GLU A 255 14.18 17.01 1.11
CA GLU A 255 15.33 17.00 0.20
C GLU A 255 15.94 15.59 0.12
N HIS A 256 16.20 14.97 1.27
CA HIS A 256 16.71 13.60 1.34
C HIS A 256 15.79 12.61 0.61
N ILE A 257 14.48 12.65 0.87
CA ILE A 257 13.50 11.77 0.22
C ILE A 257 13.53 11.97 -1.29
N ALA A 258 13.56 13.23 -1.75
CA ALA A 258 13.62 13.54 -3.17
C ALA A 258 14.89 13.01 -3.82
N GLU A 259 16.07 13.20 -3.19
CA GLU A 259 17.34 12.68 -3.69
C GLU A 259 17.37 11.16 -3.80
N GLN A 260 16.85 10.43 -2.79
CA GLN A 260 16.80 8.98 -2.83
C GLN A 260 15.86 8.47 -3.93
N ILE A 261 14.72 9.14 -4.16
CA ILE A 261 13.81 8.82 -5.27
C ILE A 261 14.51 9.05 -6.61
N VAL A 262 15.08 10.22 -6.82
CA VAL A 262 15.76 10.62 -8.06
C VAL A 262 16.93 9.67 -8.35
N LYS A 263 17.71 9.32 -7.33
CA LYS A 263 18.79 8.33 -7.47
C LYS A 263 18.28 7.01 -8.03
N VAL A 264 17.17 6.49 -7.51
CA VAL A 264 16.58 5.24 -8.01
C VAL A 264 16.09 5.38 -9.44
N LEU A 265 15.44 6.49 -9.79
CA LEU A 265 14.97 6.75 -11.16
C LEU A 265 16.13 6.78 -12.14
N ASN A 266 17.21 7.48 -11.82
CA ASN A 266 18.39 7.64 -12.67
C ASN A 266 19.22 6.37 -12.78
N ASP A 267 19.49 5.66 -11.66
CA ASP A 267 20.26 4.42 -11.63
C ASP A 267 19.60 3.29 -12.46
N ASN A 268 18.27 3.37 -12.67
CA ASN A 268 17.52 2.41 -13.46
C ASN A 268 17.04 2.95 -14.81
N VAL A 269 17.43 4.17 -15.20
CA VAL A 269 17.11 4.80 -16.49
C VAL A 269 15.59 4.83 -16.71
N LEU A 270 14.81 5.19 -15.69
CA LEU A 270 13.36 5.25 -15.75
C LEU A 270 12.93 6.62 -16.29
N SER A 271 12.18 6.63 -17.40
CA SER A 271 11.77 7.86 -18.09
C SER A 271 10.39 8.36 -17.67
N SER A 272 9.60 7.52 -17.00
CA SER A 272 8.27 7.87 -16.52
C SER A 272 7.93 7.18 -15.19
N VAL A 273 7.29 7.92 -14.28
CA VAL A 273 6.84 7.42 -12.99
C VAL A 273 5.44 7.90 -12.65
N LEU A 274 4.55 6.97 -12.31
CA LEU A 274 3.23 7.28 -11.74
C LEU A 274 3.34 7.34 -10.22
N VAL A 275 3.04 8.49 -9.63
CA VAL A 275 3.12 8.72 -8.18
C VAL A 275 1.75 8.57 -7.54
N THR A 276 1.69 7.78 -6.46
CA THR A 276 0.49 7.50 -5.65
C THR A 276 0.81 7.56 -4.17
N GLY A 277 -0.19 7.26 -3.31
CA GLY A 277 -0.06 7.35 -1.85
C GLY A 277 -0.22 8.77 -1.32
N GLY A 278 -0.47 8.92 -0.03
CA GLY A 278 -0.79 10.22 0.60
C GLY A 278 0.27 11.30 0.41
N GLY A 279 1.55 10.92 0.32
CA GLY A 279 2.65 11.85 0.04
C GLY A 279 2.62 12.46 -1.37
N ALA A 280 1.84 11.89 -2.30
CA ALA A 280 1.63 12.47 -3.63
C ALA A 280 0.91 13.84 -3.57
N PHE A 281 0.21 14.12 -2.48
CA PHE A 281 -0.37 15.46 -2.22
C PHE A 281 0.62 16.47 -1.66
N ASN A 282 1.84 16.07 -1.30
CA ASN A 282 2.88 16.98 -0.88
C ASN A 282 3.53 17.62 -2.11
N SER A 283 3.00 18.76 -2.55
CA SER A 283 3.45 19.44 -3.76
C SER A 283 4.92 19.85 -3.68
N PHE A 284 5.44 20.23 -2.51
CA PHE A 284 6.83 20.59 -2.34
C PHE A 284 7.78 19.41 -2.58
N LEU A 285 7.46 18.22 -2.07
CA LEU A 285 8.21 17.00 -2.35
C LEU A 285 8.17 16.65 -3.85
N ILE A 286 6.98 16.70 -4.46
CA ILE A 286 6.84 16.40 -5.90
C ILE A 286 7.63 17.38 -6.77
N GLU A 287 7.59 18.67 -6.44
CA GLU A 287 8.40 19.69 -7.13
C GLU A 287 9.91 19.47 -6.96
N SER A 288 10.35 19.04 -5.76
CA SER A 288 11.76 18.71 -5.49
C SER A 288 12.22 17.51 -6.34
N VAL A 289 11.42 16.48 -6.46
CA VAL A 289 11.72 15.34 -7.36
C VAL A 289 11.77 15.79 -8.83
N ARG A 290 10.78 16.57 -9.28
CA ARG A 290 10.72 17.06 -10.68
C ARG A 290 11.92 17.93 -11.05
N LYS A 291 12.41 18.78 -10.14
CA LYS A 291 13.55 19.67 -10.39
C LYS A 291 14.87 18.91 -10.53
N LYS A 292 14.96 17.72 -9.95
CA LYS A 292 16.22 16.95 -9.87
C LYS A 292 16.27 15.77 -10.87
N SER A 293 15.19 15.51 -11.60
CA SER A 293 15.10 14.35 -12.49
C SER A 293 14.53 14.74 -13.84
N ASP A 294 15.09 14.16 -14.91
CA ASP A 294 14.52 14.24 -16.27
C ASP A 294 13.33 13.27 -16.46
N CYS A 295 13.04 12.44 -15.47
CA CYS A 295 11.91 11.53 -15.50
C CYS A 295 10.57 12.28 -15.51
N ARG A 296 9.64 11.86 -16.36
CA ARG A 296 8.26 12.37 -16.34
C ARG A 296 7.56 11.93 -15.07
N VAL A 297 7.47 12.81 -14.07
CA VAL A 297 6.82 12.57 -12.79
C VAL A 297 5.34 12.97 -12.88
N GLU A 298 4.45 12.00 -12.91
CA GLU A 298 3.01 12.19 -13.00
C GLU A 298 2.33 11.76 -11.70
N VAL A 299 1.56 12.66 -11.09
CA VAL A 299 0.74 12.35 -9.91
C VAL A 299 -0.60 11.83 -10.41
N ALA A 300 -0.97 10.65 -9.94
CA ALA A 300 -2.26 10.05 -10.27
C ALA A 300 -3.43 10.94 -9.81
N ASN A 301 -4.59 10.77 -10.42
CA ASN A 301 -5.80 11.47 -9.95
C ASN A 301 -6.14 11.08 -8.51
N LYS A 302 -6.93 11.92 -7.83
CA LYS A 302 -7.25 11.79 -6.40
C LYS A 302 -7.85 10.42 -6.03
N LEU A 303 -8.68 9.83 -6.90
CA LEU A 303 -9.28 8.52 -6.65
C LEU A 303 -8.20 7.42 -6.63
N ILE A 304 -7.29 7.46 -7.59
CA ILE A 304 -6.16 6.50 -7.64
C ILE A 304 -5.22 6.74 -6.47
N VAL A 305 -4.87 7.98 -6.14
CA VAL A 305 -4.00 8.26 -4.98
C VAL A 305 -4.56 7.67 -3.71
N ASN A 306 -5.87 7.80 -3.46
CA ASN A 306 -6.50 7.35 -2.21
C ASN A 306 -6.87 5.87 -2.22
N TYR A 307 -7.26 5.29 -3.37
CA TYR A 307 -7.88 3.97 -3.43
C TYR A 307 -7.18 2.98 -4.36
N LYS A 308 -5.96 3.28 -4.82
CA LYS A 308 -5.18 2.37 -5.68
C LYS A 308 -5.06 0.98 -5.06
N GLU A 309 -4.76 0.90 -3.78
CA GLU A 309 -4.58 -0.38 -3.11
C GLU A 309 -5.89 -1.17 -3.07
N ALA A 310 -7.01 -0.54 -2.71
CA ALA A 310 -8.33 -1.18 -2.74
C ALA A 310 -8.71 -1.64 -4.16
N MET A 311 -8.43 -0.83 -5.19
CA MET A 311 -8.62 -1.19 -6.59
C MET A 311 -7.75 -2.38 -7.00
N ILE A 312 -6.47 -2.40 -6.61
CA ILE A 312 -5.59 -3.52 -6.96
C ILE A 312 -6.06 -4.79 -6.26
N PHE A 313 -6.47 -4.76 -4.99
CA PHE A 313 -7.04 -5.95 -4.36
C PHE A 313 -8.34 -6.41 -5.03
N ALA A 314 -9.17 -5.51 -5.55
CA ALA A 314 -10.29 -5.89 -6.41
C ALA A 314 -9.80 -6.60 -7.69
N PHE A 315 -8.74 -6.09 -8.31
CA PHE A 315 -8.13 -6.69 -9.50
C PHE A 315 -7.49 -8.06 -9.24
N LEU A 316 -6.83 -8.25 -8.08
CA LEU A 316 -6.34 -9.59 -7.66
C LEU A 316 -7.48 -10.61 -7.59
N GLY A 317 -8.65 -10.19 -7.12
CA GLY A 317 -9.87 -11.00 -7.16
C GLY A 317 -10.31 -11.35 -8.59
N VAL A 318 -10.25 -10.40 -9.52
CA VAL A 318 -10.55 -10.65 -10.95
C VAL A 318 -9.59 -11.70 -11.52
N LEU A 319 -8.29 -11.54 -11.30
CA LEU A 319 -7.28 -12.51 -11.76
C LEU A 319 -7.52 -13.89 -11.13
N ARG A 320 -7.87 -13.95 -9.83
CA ARG A 320 -8.23 -15.21 -9.16
C ARG A 320 -9.43 -15.89 -9.80
N MET A 321 -10.50 -15.14 -10.07
CA MET A 321 -11.72 -15.70 -10.69
C MET A 321 -11.48 -16.19 -12.14
N ARG A 322 -10.46 -15.63 -12.82
CA ARG A 322 -10.03 -16.06 -14.15
C ARG A 322 -8.99 -17.18 -14.13
N GLY A 323 -8.49 -17.57 -12.95
CA GLY A 323 -7.40 -18.55 -12.82
C GLY A 323 -6.04 -18.05 -13.32
N GLU A 324 -5.84 -16.73 -13.38
CA GLU A 324 -4.62 -16.07 -13.79
C GLU A 324 -3.71 -15.76 -12.59
N ALA A 325 -2.39 -15.73 -12.80
CA ALA A 325 -1.46 -15.37 -11.74
C ALA A 325 -1.77 -13.97 -11.21
N ASN A 326 -1.85 -13.84 -9.88
CA ASN A 326 -2.09 -12.57 -9.18
C ASN A 326 -0.99 -12.23 -8.16
N CYS A 327 0.07 -13.04 -8.11
CA CYS A 327 1.24 -12.81 -7.30
C CYS A 327 2.50 -13.15 -8.10
N LEU A 328 3.47 -12.21 -8.10
CA LEU A 328 4.72 -12.34 -8.88
C LEU A 328 5.86 -12.83 -8.00
N SER A 329 6.39 -14.01 -8.31
CA SER A 329 7.54 -14.61 -7.63
C SER A 329 8.80 -13.75 -7.71
N SER A 330 8.95 -12.99 -8.78
CA SER A 330 10.07 -12.05 -8.95
C SER A 330 10.10 -10.93 -7.93
N VAL A 331 8.95 -10.68 -7.26
CA VAL A 331 8.79 -9.65 -6.24
C VAL A 331 8.76 -10.24 -4.84
N THR A 332 8.03 -11.35 -4.66
CA THR A 332 7.83 -11.96 -3.33
C THR A 332 8.88 -12.99 -2.97
N GLY A 333 9.65 -13.50 -3.95
CA GLY A 333 10.61 -14.56 -3.74
C GLY A 333 10.00 -15.96 -3.65
N ALA A 334 8.71 -16.15 -3.94
CA ALA A 334 8.08 -17.46 -4.04
C ALA A 334 8.74 -18.33 -5.14
N SER A 335 8.61 -19.65 -5.04
CA SER A 335 9.18 -20.59 -6.01
C SER A 335 8.64 -20.44 -7.44
N LYS A 336 7.46 -19.85 -7.60
CA LYS A 336 6.80 -19.54 -8.88
C LYS A 336 5.72 -18.46 -8.72
N ASP A 337 5.35 -17.86 -9.84
CA ASP A 337 4.12 -17.03 -9.89
C ASP A 337 2.92 -17.87 -9.50
N ASN A 338 2.00 -17.27 -8.76
CA ASN A 338 0.88 -18.02 -8.23
C ASN A 338 -0.45 -17.25 -8.31
N CYS A 339 -1.55 -17.99 -8.18
CA CYS A 339 -2.91 -17.47 -8.18
C CYS A 339 -3.52 -17.65 -6.79
N GLY A 340 -3.16 -16.75 -5.86
CA GLY A 340 -3.65 -16.74 -4.49
C GLY A 340 -5.12 -16.33 -4.39
N GLY A 341 -5.72 -16.67 -3.26
CA GLY A 341 -7.10 -16.33 -2.93
C GLY A 341 -8.01 -17.54 -2.77
N VAL A 342 -8.86 -17.50 -1.75
CA VAL A 342 -9.93 -18.46 -1.50
C VAL A 342 -11.26 -17.84 -1.90
N VAL A 343 -12.14 -18.62 -2.53
CA VAL A 343 -13.47 -18.15 -2.94
C VAL A 343 -14.53 -18.73 -2.01
N SER A 344 -15.33 -17.86 -1.41
CA SER A 344 -16.45 -18.23 -0.51
C SER A 344 -17.78 -17.75 -1.08
N GLY A 345 -18.89 -18.41 -0.71
CA GLY A 345 -20.23 -17.94 -1.03
C GLY A 345 -20.65 -18.10 -2.49
N LEU A 346 -20.01 -18.99 -3.27
CA LEU A 346 -20.49 -19.33 -4.59
C LEU A 346 -21.87 -20.01 -4.46
N THR A 347 -22.93 -19.30 -4.82
CA THR A 347 -24.27 -19.85 -4.96
C THR A 347 -24.44 -20.34 -6.38
N GLN A 348 -24.40 -21.66 -6.56
CA GLN A 348 -24.60 -22.44 -7.78
C GLN A 348 -23.49 -22.32 -8.85
N VAL A 349 -22.82 -23.45 -9.03
CA VAL A 349 -22.38 -23.87 -10.35
C VAL A 349 -23.67 -24.11 -11.18
N ARG A 350 -23.98 -23.20 -12.11
CA ARG A 350 -24.96 -23.46 -13.16
C ARG A 350 -24.32 -24.30 -14.24
#